data_13c98ada62b1a1caa17f63213fa46609
#
_entry.id   13c98ada62b1a1caa17f63213fa46609
#
_cell.length_a   1.000
_cell.length_b   1.000
_cell.length_c   1.000
_cell.angle_alpha   90.00
_cell.angle_beta   90.00
_cell.angle_gamma   90.00
#
_symmetry.space_group_name_H-M   'P 1'
#
loop_
_entity.id
_entity.type
_entity.pdbx_description
1 polymer ?
#
loop_
_entity_poly.entity_id
_entity_poly.type
_entity_poly.pdbx_seq_one_letter_code
_entity_poly.pdbx_strand_id
1 'polypeptide(L)'
;MLGRLMLGLALFVAVTAVKADKVWLSDGSVLVGDLQMLVDGKAMLKTASVGDLVIDQSQIVNLETAVPLNAVLQNNERLNGKLQGGSDGQLKVEGTSSPIALQNIKALWSEGMVDPTLPPPPLGRVWSGEAYADMAGKTGNTEKFSGGTGVKAAMTGSEDRLLLYLNGSYARENSVTSEKEYHAGFDYEHSIANTLNSWFIRVEAEKDEFSGLDLRTQAVVGYGYFFFKEETTQLRVRIGLSYQRKEYEDGNSDDSYGLDLNLHYERGIDEWGTLVSDLTYTPGLNDTSDYRIYHESALDIPLLMSKPLSLRLGIANEYNNLVAQGAQRMDTTYFAKLVYKWK
;
A
#
# COMPACT_ATOMS: atom_id res chain seq x y z
N MET A 1 -67.05 -43.70 22.29
CA MET A 1 -66.83 -43.70 20.82
C MET A 1 -66.40 -42.27 20.45
N LEU A 2 -65.11 -42.01 20.34
CA LEU A 2 -64.58 -40.70 19.88
C LEU A 2 -63.83 -40.96 18.58
N GLY A 3 -64.39 -40.46 17.49
CA GLY A 3 -63.76 -40.48 16.17
C GLY A 3 -62.70 -39.41 16.08
N ARG A 4 -61.44 -39.82 15.78
CA ARG A 4 -60.31 -38.91 15.48
C ARG A 4 -60.41 -38.49 13.98
N LEU A 5 -60.65 -37.20 13.79
CA LEU A 5 -60.50 -36.56 12.46
C LEU A 5 -59.05 -36.23 12.24
N MET A 6 -58.35 -36.87 11.30
CA MET A 6 -57.01 -36.53 10.87
C MET A 6 -57.14 -35.49 9.73
N LEU A 7 -56.75 -34.27 10.03
CA LEU A 7 -56.67 -33.20 9.02
C LEU A 7 -55.23 -33.22 8.44
N GLY A 8 -55.10 -33.74 7.23
CA GLY A 8 -53.83 -33.72 6.49
C GLY A 8 -53.55 -32.35 5.90
N LEU A 9 -52.55 -31.66 6.46
CA LEU A 9 -52.04 -30.39 5.91
C LEU A 9 -51.09 -30.69 4.75
N ALA A 10 -51.56 -30.55 3.50
CA ALA A 10 -50.70 -30.64 2.33
C ALA A 10 -49.87 -29.36 2.21
N LEU A 11 -48.57 -29.45 2.53
CA LEU A 11 -47.63 -28.36 2.34
C LEU A 11 -47.30 -28.27 0.82
N PHE A 12 -47.91 -27.31 0.12
CA PHE A 12 -47.52 -26.95 -1.23
C PHE A 12 -46.19 -26.18 -1.16
N VAL A 13 -45.07 -26.84 -1.41
CA VAL A 13 -43.80 -26.19 -1.68
C VAL A 13 -43.89 -25.68 -3.11
N ALA A 14 -44.13 -24.36 -3.25
CA ALA A 14 -44.00 -23.71 -4.54
C ALA A 14 -42.49 -23.65 -4.88
N VAL A 15 -42.04 -24.59 -5.72
CA VAL A 15 -40.74 -24.52 -6.36
C VAL A 15 -40.81 -23.34 -7.35
N THR A 16 -40.34 -22.18 -6.94
CA THR A 16 -40.08 -21.08 -7.88
C THR A 16 -38.96 -21.55 -8.80
N ALA A 17 -39.27 -21.82 -10.05
CA ALA A 17 -38.29 -22.08 -11.08
C ALA A 17 -37.36 -20.86 -11.18
N VAL A 18 -36.13 -20.98 -10.71
CA VAL A 18 -35.09 -19.95 -10.92
C VAL A 18 -34.87 -19.89 -12.43
N LYS A 19 -35.34 -18.84 -13.07
CA LYS A 19 -35.06 -18.60 -14.48
C LYS A 19 -33.55 -18.31 -14.56
N ALA A 20 -32.83 -19.17 -15.24
CA ALA A 20 -31.39 -19.03 -15.50
C ALA A 20 -31.18 -18.39 -16.86
N ASP A 21 -30.06 -17.68 -16.98
CA ASP A 21 -29.61 -17.09 -18.24
C ASP A 21 -29.17 -18.20 -19.20
N LYS A 22 -29.23 -17.92 -20.51
CA LYS A 22 -28.81 -18.86 -21.55
C LYS A 22 -27.83 -18.18 -22.49
N VAL A 23 -26.74 -18.88 -22.76
CA VAL A 23 -25.69 -18.46 -23.69
C VAL A 23 -25.54 -19.51 -24.78
N TRP A 24 -25.74 -19.14 -26.04
CA TRP A 24 -25.53 -19.99 -27.20
C TRP A 24 -24.15 -19.75 -27.80
N LEU A 25 -23.42 -20.81 -28.03
CA LEU A 25 -22.06 -20.73 -28.58
C LEU A 25 -22.07 -21.10 -30.07
N SER A 26 -21.01 -20.68 -30.76
CA SER A 26 -20.82 -20.89 -32.21
C SER A 26 -20.67 -22.36 -32.59
N ASP A 27 -20.31 -23.25 -31.67
CA ASP A 27 -20.24 -24.69 -31.87
C ASP A 27 -21.61 -25.41 -31.70
N GLY A 28 -22.67 -24.63 -31.41
CA GLY A 28 -24.01 -25.13 -31.17
C GLY A 28 -24.32 -25.50 -29.72
N SER A 29 -23.36 -25.36 -28.80
CA SER A 29 -23.57 -25.59 -27.37
C SER A 29 -24.47 -24.52 -26.77
N VAL A 30 -25.25 -24.91 -25.75
CA VAL A 30 -26.07 -23.98 -24.94
C VAL A 30 -25.65 -24.13 -23.49
N LEU A 31 -25.18 -23.04 -22.92
CA LEU A 31 -24.81 -22.96 -21.51
C LEU A 31 -25.96 -22.30 -20.73
N VAL A 32 -26.28 -22.88 -19.57
CA VAL A 32 -27.32 -22.37 -18.68
C VAL A 32 -26.69 -22.05 -17.33
N GLY A 33 -26.89 -20.81 -16.86
CA GLY A 33 -26.29 -20.36 -15.62
C GLY A 33 -26.73 -18.94 -15.25
N ASP A 34 -25.96 -18.28 -14.44
CA ASP A 34 -26.11 -16.90 -14.03
C ASP A 34 -24.98 -16.09 -14.68
N LEU A 35 -25.31 -15.23 -15.64
CA LEU A 35 -24.37 -14.36 -16.31
C LEU A 35 -24.02 -13.18 -15.39
N GLN A 36 -22.85 -13.25 -14.80
CA GLN A 36 -22.40 -12.27 -13.83
C GLN A 36 -21.87 -10.99 -14.50
N MET A 37 -21.01 -11.15 -15.50
CA MET A 37 -20.45 -10.01 -16.25
C MET A 37 -19.94 -10.42 -17.63
N LEU A 38 -19.82 -9.43 -18.50
CA LEU A 38 -19.04 -9.47 -19.72
C LEU A 38 -18.18 -8.20 -19.74
N VAL A 39 -16.88 -8.34 -19.83
CA VAL A 39 -15.92 -7.23 -19.89
C VAL A 39 -14.67 -7.68 -20.62
N ASP A 40 -14.03 -6.77 -21.33
CA ASP A 40 -12.81 -7.03 -22.13
C ASP A 40 -12.92 -8.27 -23.05
N GLY A 41 -14.11 -8.44 -23.64
CA GLY A 41 -14.39 -9.53 -24.57
C GLY A 41 -14.57 -10.91 -23.91
N LYS A 42 -14.72 -10.99 -22.58
CA LYS A 42 -14.91 -12.22 -21.82
C LYS A 42 -16.19 -12.17 -21.00
N ALA A 43 -17.02 -13.20 -21.11
CA ALA A 43 -18.23 -13.40 -20.33
C ALA A 43 -17.96 -14.37 -19.18
N MET A 44 -18.39 -14.03 -17.97
CA MET A 44 -18.35 -14.89 -16.79
C MET A 44 -19.74 -15.44 -16.52
N LEU A 45 -19.92 -16.74 -16.69
CA LEU A 45 -21.15 -17.46 -16.44
C LEU A 45 -20.97 -18.44 -15.28
N LYS A 46 -21.74 -18.28 -14.22
CA LYS A 46 -21.76 -19.19 -13.09
C LYS A 46 -22.79 -20.29 -13.33
N THR A 47 -22.33 -21.52 -13.45
CA THR A 47 -23.18 -22.68 -13.67
C THR A 47 -23.32 -23.52 -12.40
N ALA A 48 -24.46 -24.20 -12.25
CA ALA A 48 -24.72 -25.05 -11.07
C ALA A 48 -23.85 -26.34 -11.05
N SER A 49 -23.45 -26.84 -12.23
CA SER A 49 -22.80 -28.13 -12.36
C SER A 49 -21.28 -28.06 -12.55
N VAL A 50 -20.76 -26.97 -13.14
CA VAL A 50 -19.33 -26.85 -13.52
C VAL A 50 -18.64 -25.68 -12.80
N GLY A 51 -19.40 -24.86 -12.09
CA GLY A 51 -18.86 -23.65 -11.44
C GLY A 51 -18.74 -22.47 -12.41
N ASP A 52 -17.73 -21.63 -12.21
CA ASP A 52 -17.52 -20.41 -12.99
C ASP A 52 -16.84 -20.73 -14.32
N LEU A 53 -17.48 -20.32 -15.41
CA LEU A 53 -16.97 -20.46 -16.77
C LEU A 53 -16.62 -19.08 -17.33
N VAL A 54 -15.48 -18.99 -18.00
CA VAL A 54 -15.06 -17.82 -18.77
C VAL A 54 -15.18 -18.16 -20.25
N ILE A 55 -15.97 -17.37 -20.99
CA ILE A 55 -16.32 -17.58 -22.38
C ILE A 55 -15.88 -16.36 -23.18
N ASP A 56 -15.17 -16.56 -24.29
CA ASP A 56 -14.84 -15.45 -25.18
C ASP A 56 -16.10 -14.93 -25.88
N GLN A 57 -16.31 -13.63 -25.88
CA GLN A 57 -17.48 -12.97 -26.49
C GLN A 57 -17.63 -13.35 -27.99
N SER A 58 -16.49 -13.57 -28.68
CA SER A 58 -16.49 -13.99 -30.09
C SER A 58 -17.10 -15.38 -30.32
N GLN A 59 -17.16 -16.20 -29.29
CA GLN A 59 -17.80 -17.55 -29.35
C GLN A 59 -19.29 -17.49 -29.05
N ILE A 60 -19.79 -16.37 -28.51
CA ILE A 60 -21.21 -16.24 -28.19
C ILE A 60 -21.97 -15.76 -29.43
N VAL A 61 -22.96 -16.53 -29.83
CA VAL A 61 -23.82 -16.19 -30.97
C VAL A 61 -25.18 -15.65 -30.52
N ASN A 62 -25.60 -15.97 -29.30
CA ASN A 62 -26.86 -15.48 -28.76
C ASN A 62 -26.85 -15.46 -27.23
N LEU A 63 -27.69 -14.61 -26.64
CA LEU A 63 -27.77 -14.45 -25.19
C LEU A 63 -29.20 -14.09 -24.75
N GLU A 64 -29.68 -14.77 -23.70
CA GLU A 64 -30.97 -14.49 -23.08
C GLU A 64 -30.76 -14.38 -21.55
N THR A 65 -31.30 -13.33 -20.93
CA THR A 65 -31.16 -13.10 -19.48
C THR A 65 -32.51 -13.18 -18.77
N ALA A 66 -32.49 -13.83 -17.61
CA ALA A 66 -33.68 -13.99 -16.76
C ALA A 66 -33.98 -12.72 -15.97
N VAL A 67 -32.92 -11.95 -15.65
CA VAL A 67 -32.97 -10.70 -14.88
C VAL A 67 -32.43 -9.55 -15.73
N PRO A 68 -32.78 -8.28 -15.41
CA PRO A 68 -32.18 -7.13 -16.06
C PRO A 68 -30.67 -7.08 -15.76
N LEU A 69 -29.88 -6.73 -16.77
CA LEU A 69 -28.46 -6.43 -16.66
C LEU A 69 -28.19 -4.99 -17.04
N ASN A 70 -27.14 -4.42 -16.47
CA ASN A 70 -26.59 -3.17 -16.95
C ASN A 70 -25.69 -3.43 -18.16
N ALA A 71 -25.73 -2.58 -19.15
CA ALA A 71 -24.93 -2.68 -20.37
C ALA A 71 -24.30 -1.34 -20.71
N VAL A 72 -23.06 -1.39 -21.21
CA VAL A 72 -22.40 -0.27 -21.86
C VAL A 72 -22.00 -0.71 -23.27
N LEU A 73 -22.39 0.07 -24.24
CA LEU A 73 -22.07 -0.16 -25.65
C LEU A 73 -20.72 0.47 -26.02
N GLN A 74 -20.17 0.09 -27.20
CA GLN A 74 -18.92 0.67 -27.69
C GLN A 74 -18.98 2.18 -27.92
N ASN A 75 -20.19 2.73 -28.19
CA ASN A 75 -20.43 4.18 -28.27
C ASN A 75 -20.61 4.88 -26.91
N ASN A 76 -20.36 4.15 -25.79
CA ASN A 76 -20.58 4.56 -24.40
C ASN A 76 -22.06 4.82 -24.00
N GLU A 77 -23.02 4.40 -24.83
CA GLU A 77 -24.43 4.39 -24.45
C GLU A 77 -24.67 3.38 -23.32
N ARG A 78 -25.47 3.76 -22.34
CA ARG A 78 -25.80 2.94 -21.18
C ARG A 78 -27.24 2.47 -21.24
N LEU A 79 -27.45 1.19 -21.04
CA LEU A 79 -28.74 0.53 -21.07
C LEU A 79 -28.91 -0.32 -19.81
N ASN A 80 -30.17 -0.53 -19.43
CA ASN A 80 -30.54 -1.47 -18.39
C ASN A 80 -31.80 -2.22 -18.85
N GLY A 81 -31.77 -3.52 -18.80
CA GLY A 81 -32.91 -4.35 -19.20
C GLY A 81 -32.56 -5.82 -19.39
N LYS A 82 -33.58 -6.65 -19.57
CA LYS A 82 -33.39 -8.05 -19.94
C LYS A 82 -32.96 -8.14 -21.39
N LEU A 83 -32.01 -9.02 -21.64
CA LEU A 83 -31.56 -9.33 -22.98
C LEU A 83 -32.36 -10.51 -23.51
N GLN A 84 -32.89 -10.36 -24.71
CA GLN A 84 -33.61 -11.40 -25.43
C GLN A 84 -32.87 -11.64 -26.76
N GLY A 85 -32.50 -12.89 -26.98
CA GLY A 85 -31.84 -13.27 -28.19
C GLY A 85 -32.74 -13.11 -29.43
N GLY A 86 -32.15 -12.57 -30.50
CA GLY A 86 -32.73 -12.46 -31.80
C GLY A 86 -32.01 -13.33 -32.84
N SER A 87 -32.32 -13.14 -34.10
CA SER A 87 -31.58 -13.73 -35.21
C SER A 87 -30.27 -13.00 -35.46
N ASP A 88 -29.25 -13.72 -35.95
CA ASP A 88 -27.99 -13.19 -36.46
C ASP A 88 -27.15 -12.33 -35.45
N GLY A 89 -27.11 -12.77 -34.20
CA GLY A 89 -26.31 -12.07 -33.17
C GLY A 89 -26.88 -10.73 -32.74
N GLN A 90 -28.11 -10.45 -33.10
CA GLN A 90 -28.84 -9.27 -32.63
C GLN A 90 -29.53 -9.58 -31.30
N LEU A 91 -29.41 -8.70 -30.33
CA LEU A 91 -30.05 -8.77 -29.03
C LEU A 91 -31.10 -7.67 -28.90
N LYS A 92 -32.26 -8.01 -28.39
CA LYS A 92 -33.25 -7.03 -28.00
C LYS A 92 -33.13 -6.78 -26.50
N VAL A 93 -32.94 -5.53 -26.12
CA VAL A 93 -32.95 -5.10 -24.71
C VAL A 93 -34.36 -4.63 -24.36
N GLU A 94 -34.91 -5.10 -23.25
CA GLU A 94 -36.21 -4.67 -22.75
C GLU A 94 -36.22 -3.15 -22.55
N GLY A 95 -37.18 -2.44 -23.13
CA GLY A 95 -37.26 -0.99 -23.08
C GLY A 95 -36.57 -0.26 -24.23
N THR A 96 -35.89 -0.93 -25.15
CA THR A 96 -35.30 -0.31 -26.34
C THR A 96 -36.11 -0.60 -27.59
N SER A 97 -36.07 0.32 -28.54
CA SER A 97 -36.80 0.19 -29.81
C SER A 97 -36.00 -0.55 -30.90
N SER A 98 -34.68 -0.59 -30.78
CA SER A 98 -33.79 -1.16 -31.80
C SER A 98 -32.96 -2.31 -31.23
N PRO A 99 -32.76 -3.37 -32.02
CA PRO A 99 -31.86 -4.45 -31.63
C PRO A 99 -30.40 -3.99 -31.61
N ILE A 100 -29.59 -4.60 -30.78
CA ILE A 100 -28.19 -4.28 -30.57
C ILE A 100 -27.36 -5.49 -30.95
N ALA A 101 -26.32 -5.30 -31.74
CA ALA A 101 -25.40 -6.38 -32.04
C ALA A 101 -24.60 -6.77 -30.77
N LEU A 102 -24.46 -8.05 -30.47
CA LEU A 102 -23.70 -8.56 -29.34
C LEU A 102 -22.26 -8.03 -29.34
N GLN A 103 -21.65 -7.86 -30.50
CA GLN A 103 -20.30 -7.31 -30.66
C GLN A 103 -20.18 -5.83 -30.29
N ASN A 104 -21.29 -5.09 -30.27
CA ASN A 104 -21.30 -3.68 -29.86
C ASN A 104 -21.40 -3.51 -28.33
N ILE A 105 -21.53 -4.60 -27.60
CA ILE A 105 -21.53 -4.56 -26.14
C ILE A 105 -20.08 -4.51 -25.67
N LYS A 106 -19.73 -3.44 -24.96
CA LYS A 106 -18.43 -3.25 -24.33
C LYS A 106 -18.36 -3.94 -22.98
N ALA A 107 -19.44 -3.84 -22.19
CA ALA A 107 -19.56 -4.50 -20.90
C ALA A 107 -21.03 -4.78 -20.54
N LEU A 108 -21.25 -5.88 -19.81
CA LEU A 108 -22.49 -6.24 -19.12
C LEU A 108 -22.18 -6.58 -17.67
N TRP A 109 -23.07 -6.29 -16.75
CA TRP A 109 -22.96 -6.74 -15.35
C TRP A 109 -24.31 -6.79 -14.66
N SER A 110 -24.43 -7.68 -13.67
CA SER A 110 -25.63 -7.85 -12.88
C SER A 110 -25.92 -6.62 -12.02
N GLU A 111 -27.20 -6.37 -11.76
CA GLU A 111 -27.63 -5.32 -10.85
C GLU A 111 -27.02 -5.53 -9.45
N GLY A 112 -26.48 -4.47 -8.86
CA GLY A 112 -25.77 -4.52 -7.57
C GLY A 112 -24.26 -4.79 -7.67
N MET A 113 -23.73 -5.19 -8.82
CA MET A 113 -22.29 -5.25 -9.04
C MET A 113 -21.72 -3.87 -9.40
N VAL A 114 -20.44 -3.67 -9.09
CA VAL A 114 -19.72 -2.45 -9.49
C VAL A 114 -19.59 -2.41 -11.01
N ASP A 115 -19.82 -1.24 -11.59
CA ASP A 115 -19.62 -1.00 -13.02
C ASP A 115 -18.17 -1.29 -13.44
N PRO A 116 -17.92 -2.34 -14.25
CA PRO A 116 -16.56 -2.72 -14.62
C PRO A 116 -15.88 -1.75 -15.59
N THR A 117 -16.64 -0.79 -16.16
CA THR A 117 -16.09 0.24 -17.05
C THR A 117 -15.60 1.47 -16.30
N LEU A 118 -15.92 1.57 -15.02
CA LEU A 118 -15.40 2.62 -14.14
C LEU A 118 -14.06 2.20 -13.53
N PRO A 119 -13.16 3.14 -13.27
CA PRO A 119 -11.97 2.82 -12.49
C PRO A 119 -12.40 2.23 -11.15
N PRO A 120 -11.69 1.22 -10.62
CA PRO A 120 -11.99 0.67 -9.31
C PRO A 120 -12.03 1.81 -8.29
N PRO A 121 -12.98 1.77 -7.32
CA PRO A 121 -13.01 2.77 -6.27
C PRO A 121 -11.62 2.82 -5.60
N PRO A 122 -11.11 4.02 -5.28
CA PRO A 122 -9.83 4.14 -4.61
C PRO A 122 -9.83 3.24 -3.37
N LEU A 123 -8.81 2.40 -3.27
CA LEU A 123 -8.64 1.55 -2.09
C LEU A 123 -8.68 2.44 -0.86
N GLY A 124 -9.51 2.08 0.10
CA GLY A 124 -9.58 2.80 1.38
C GLY A 124 -8.17 2.88 1.99
N ARG A 125 -7.90 3.96 2.75
CA ARG A 125 -6.62 4.10 3.45
C ARG A 125 -6.46 3.00 4.48
N VAL A 126 -5.32 2.31 4.43
CA VAL A 126 -4.98 1.21 5.34
C VAL A 126 -3.89 1.66 6.30
N TRP A 127 -4.09 1.40 7.58
CA TRP A 127 -3.07 1.60 8.59
C TRP A 127 -2.24 0.33 8.76
N SER A 128 -0.93 0.51 8.83
CA SER A 128 0.04 -0.51 9.20
C SER A 128 1.05 0.10 10.16
N GLY A 129 1.79 -0.73 10.87
CA GLY A 129 2.80 -0.20 11.76
C GLY A 129 3.86 -1.23 12.12
N GLU A 130 4.92 -0.74 12.74
CA GLU A 130 5.97 -1.56 13.34
C GLU A 130 6.42 -0.96 14.67
N ALA A 131 6.77 -1.85 15.59
CA ALA A 131 7.51 -1.50 16.80
C ALA A 131 8.77 -2.34 16.84
N TYR A 132 9.88 -1.77 17.29
CA TYR A 132 11.13 -2.47 17.41
C TYR A 132 11.85 -2.16 18.72
N ALA A 133 12.67 -3.10 19.15
CA ALA A 133 13.57 -2.91 20.28
C ALA A 133 14.86 -3.69 20.02
N ASP A 134 15.95 -3.15 20.55
CA ASP A 134 17.25 -3.79 20.64
C ASP A 134 17.89 -3.51 21.99
N MET A 135 18.79 -4.39 22.41
CA MET A 135 19.63 -4.18 23.59
C MET A 135 20.96 -4.93 23.44
N ALA A 136 22.00 -4.35 23.97
CA ALA A 136 23.31 -4.98 24.11
C ALA A 136 23.87 -4.68 25.49
N GLY A 137 24.56 -5.67 26.07
CA GLY A 137 25.20 -5.55 27.39
C GLY A 137 26.57 -6.19 27.38
N LYS A 138 27.51 -5.59 28.15
CA LYS A 138 28.84 -6.11 28.43
C LYS A 138 29.13 -5.97 29.92
N THR A 139 29.69 -6.99 30.52
CA THR A 139 30.12 -6.98 31.93
C THR A 139 31.57 -7.46 32.03
N GLY A 140 32.27 -7.02 33.04
CA GLY A 140 33.70 -7.39 33.28
C GLY A 140 34.53 -6.15 33.54
N ASN A 141 35.68 -6.04 32.87
CA ASN A 141 36.58 -4.87 33.03
C ASN A 141 35.94 -3.54 32.57
N THR A 142 34.93 -3.64 31.72
CA THR A 142 34.08 -2.51 31.27
C THR A 142 32.64 -2.96 31.41
N GLU A 143 31.83 -2.17 32.07
CA GLU A 143 30.39 -2.35 32.09
C GLU A 143 29.76 -1.45 31.05
N LYS A 144 29.08 -2.03 30.06
CA LYS A 144 28.38 -1.28 29.01
C LYS A 144 26.97 -1.82 28.83
N PHE A 145 26.03 -0.91 28.70
CA PHE A 145 24.66 -1.20 28.29
C PHE A 145 24.25 -0.20 27.21
N SER A 146 23.61 -0.71 26.17
CA SER A 146 22.97 0.13 25.14
C SER A 146 21.66 -0.50 24.69
N GLY A 147 20.73 0.30 24.26
CA GLY A 147 19.47 -0.15 23.71
C GLY A 147 18.71 0.95 23.01
N GLY A 148 17.90 0.54 22.04
CA GLY A 148 17.04 1.40 21.27
C GLY A 148 15.62 0.84 21.19
N THR A 149 14.67 1.73 21.01
CA THR A 149 13.28 1.36 20.76
C THR A 149 12.64 2.36 19.80
N GLY A 150 11.63 1.92 19.07
CA GLY A 150 10.89 2.81 18.20
C GLY A 150 9.57 2.23 17.76
N VAL A 151 8.71 3.11 17.29
CA VAL A 151 7.43 2.81 16.69
C VAL A 151 7.25 3.62 15.43
N LYS A 152 6.69 2.97 14.39
CA LYS A 152 6.28 3.61 13.14
C LYS A 152 4.83 3.24 12.86
N ALA A 153 4.05 4.19 12.39
CA ALA A 153 2.69 3.98 11.90
C ALA A 153 2.56 4.60 10.51
N ALA A 154 2.12 3.82 9.55
CA ALA A 154 1.91 4.25 8.18
C ALA A 154 0.44 4.14 7.79
N MET A 155 -0.11 5.19 7.25
CA MET A 155 -1.40 5.21 6.56
C MET A 155 -1.12 5.25 5.06
N THR A 156 -1.55 4.24 4.32
CA THR A 156 -1.34 4.13 2.88
C THR A 156 -2.66 4.10 2.16
N GLY A 157 -2.88 5.05 1.26
CA GLY A 157 -3.97 5.11 0.30
C GLY A 157 -3.50 4.74 -1.11
N SER A 158 -4.38 4.88 -2.09
CA SER A 158 -4.05 4.67 -3.51
C SER A 158 -3.07 5.70 -4.06
N GLU A 159 -3.15 6.93 -3.56
CA GLU A 159 -2.35 8.06 -4.06
C GLU A 159 -1.50 8.72 -2.98
N ASP A 160 -1.71 8.38 -1.70
CA ASP A 160 -1.01 9.05 -0.60
C ASP A 160 -0.47 8.07 0.44
N ARG A 161 0.56 8.52 1.14
CA ARG A 161 1.16 7.83 2.27
C ARG A 161 1.52 8.83 3.35
N LEU A 162 1.08 8.56 4.58
CA LEU A 162 1.53 9.25 5.78
C LEU A 162 2.33 8.27 6.63
N LEU A 163 3.55 8.63 7.00
CA LEU A 163 4.37 7.89 7.96
C LEU A 163 4.56 8.77 9.21
N LEU A 164 4.28 8.20 10.37
CA LEU A 164 4.57 8.76 11.67
C LEU A 164 5.62 7.88 12.34
N TYR A 165 6.61 8.46 13.03
CA TYR A 165 7.63 7.71 13.73
C TYR A 165 8.13 8.40 14.99
N LEU A 166 8.52 7.55 15.94
CA LEU A 166 9.15 7.95 17.20
C LEU A 166 10.20 6.89 17.55
N ASN A 167 11.42 7.32 17.80
CA ASN A 167 12.52 6.44 18.23
C ASN A 167 13.23 7.05 19.41
N GLY A 168 13.90 6.19 20.20
CA GLY A 168 14.80 6.63 21.25
C GLY A 168 15.92 5.62 21.43
N SER A 169 17.12 6.12 21.73
CA SER A 169 18.29 5.33 22.07
C SER A 169 18.89 5.79 23.40
N TYR A 170 19.54 4.86 24.07
CA TYR A 170 20.20 5.07 25.35
C TYR A 170 21.43 4.19 25.44
N ALA A 171 22.56 4.77 25.86
CA ALA A 171 23.73 3.99 26.24
C ALA A 171 24.37 4.50 27.52
N ARG A 172 25.03 3.57 28.23
CA ARG A 172 25.75 3.82 29.47
C ARG A 172 27.02 2.97 29.49
N GLU A 173 28.12 3.58 29.89
CA GLU A 173 29.40 2.91 30.05
C GLU A 173 30.00 3.25 31.43
N ASN A 174 30.39 2.23 32.21
CA ASN A 174 30.92 2.36 33.57
C ASN A 174 30.09 3.27 34.48
N SER A 175 28.75 3.09 34.42
CA SER A 175 27.76 3.87 35.17
C SER A 175 27.61 5.34 34.75
N VAL A 176 28.27 5.77 33.67
CA VAL A 176 28.10 7.10 33.07
C VAL A 176 27.24 6.96 31.79
N THR A 177 26.20 7.75 31.68
CA THR A 177 25.40 7.80 30.45
C THR A 177 26.25 8.38 29.33
N SER A 178 26.27 7.74 28.17
CA SER A 178 27.07 8.12 27.00
C SER A 178 26.25 8.42 25.75
N GLU A 179 24.93 8.09 25.78
CA GLU A 179 24.00 8.36 24.70
C GLU A 179 22.58 8.51 25.25
N LYS A 180 21.86 9.49 24.81
CA LYS A 180 20.45 9.69 25.10
C LYS A 180 19.84 10.57 24.01
N GLU A 181 19.19 9.92 23.05
CA GLU A 181 18.71 10.55 21.83
C GLU A 181 17.26 10.19 21.58
N TYR A 182 16.50 11.13 21.06
CA TYR A 182 15.09 10.95 20.69
C TYR A 182 14.83 11.59 19.33
N HIS A 183 14.14 10.86 18.47
CA HIS A 183 13.67 11.33 17.18
C HIS A 183 12.17 11.14 17.05
N ALA A 184 11.48 12.15 16.54
CA ALA A 184 10.08 12.07 16.17
C ALA A 184 9.88 12.77 14.83
N GLY A 185 8.96 12.28 14.03
CA GLY A 185 8.66 12.93 12.78
C GLY A 185 7.43 12.39 12.07
N PHE A 186 7.08 13.11 11.01
CA PHE A 186 6.12 12.64 10.02
C PHE A 186 6.62 12.90 8.60
N ASP A 187 6.22 12.04 7.68
CA ASP A 187 6.51 12.13 6.26
C ASP A 187 5.20 11.87 5.50
N TYR A 188 4.69 12.88 4.80
CA TYR A 188 3.53 12.75 3.95
C TYR A 188 3.94 12.88 2.49
N GLU A 189 3.55 11.90 1.67
CA GLU A 189 3.83 11.86 0.24
C GLU A 189 2.55 11.62 -0.54
N HIS A 190 2.34 12.40 -1.59
CA HIS A 190 1.20 12.28 -2.50
C HIS A 190 1.68 12.01 -3.93
N SER A 191 1.26 10.89 -4.49
CA SER A 191 1.56 10.50 -5.87
C SER A 191 0.71 11.30 -6.84
N ILE A 192 1.31 11.82 -7.89
CA ILE A 192 0.57 12.53 -8.95
C ILE A 192 -0.06 11.48 -9.87
N ALA A 193 -1.39 11.53 -10.02
CA ALA A 193 -2.18 10.54 -10.74
C ALA A 193 -1.61 10.22 -12.13
N ASN A 194 -1.54 8.92 -12.46
CA ASN A 194 -1.05 8.38 -13.72
C ASN A 194 0.42 8.73 -14.05
N THR A 195 1.23 9.05 -13.05
CA THR A 195 2.66 9.33 -13.21
C THR A 195 3.49 8.57 -12.16
N LEU A 196 4.81 8.58 -12.34
CA LEU A 196 5.78 8.10 -11.35
C LEU A 196 6.27 9.23 -10.43
N ASN A 197 5.61 10.37 -10.45
CA ASN A 197 5.98 11.56 -9.72
C ASN A 197 5.18 11.68 -8.43
N SER A 198 5.77 12.37 -7.44
CA SER A 198 5.10 12.69 -6.18
C SER A 198 5.57 14.05 -5.66
N TRP A 199 4.83 14.63 -4.72
CA TRP A 199 5.31 15.69 -3.87
C TRP A 199 5.26 15.23 -2.41
N PHE A 200 6.10 15.77 -1.56
CA PHE A 200 6.17 15.36 -0.16
C PHE A 200 6.42 16.52 0.78
N ILE A 201 6.01 16.32 2.02
CA ILE A 201 6.37 17.15 3.16
C ILE A 201 6.89 16.23 4.26
N ARG A 202 8.05 16.55 4.85
CA ARG A 202 8.61 15.86 5.99
C ARG A 202 8.93 16.87 7.09
N VAL A 203 8.59 16.53 8.33
CA VAL A 203 8.98 17.30 9.52
C VAL A 203 9.55 16.35 10.55
N GLU A 204 10.69 16.72 11.09
CA GLU A 204 11.44 15.93 12.07
C GLU A 204 11.86 16.80 13.24
N ALA A 205 11.87 16.20 14.42
CA ALA A 205 12.41 16.78 15.63
C ALA A 205 13.36 15.76 16.28
N GLU A 206 14.50 16.23 16.71
CA GLU A 206 15.55 15.42 17.33
C GLU A 206 16.07 16.16 18.57
N LYS A 207 16.28 15.37 19.63
CA LYS A 207 16.96 15.81 20.85
C LYS A 207 18.11 14.85 21.11
N ASP A 208 19.31 15.40 21.26
CA ASP A 208 20.52 14.64 21.61
C ASP A 208 21.25 15.35 22.76
N GLU A 209 21.15 14.77 23.96
CA GLU A 209 21.72 15.33 25.19
C GLU A 209 23.27 15.29 25.21
N PHE A 210 23.94 14.60 24.26
CA PHE A 210 25.39 14.48 24.24
C PHE A 210 26.07 15.26 23.12
N SER A 211 25.31 15.78 22.16
CA SER A 211 25.80 16.70 21.14
C SER A 211 25.73 18.20 21.58
N GLY A 212 25.20 18.48 22.78
CA GLY A 212 24.90 19.85 23.25
C GLY A 212 23.69 20.45 22.54
N LEU A 213 22.89 19.61 21.90
CA LEU A 213 21.72 19.99 21.12
C LEU A 213 20.46 19.74 21.94
N ASP A 214 19.80 20.79 22.36
CA ASP A 214 18.54 20.68 23.10
C ASP A 214 17.38 20.28 22.19
N LEU A 215 17.32 20.90 20.99
CA LEU A 215 16.33 20.53 19.99
C LEU A 215 16.81 20.88 18.57
N ARG A 216 16.69 19.95 17.66
CA ARG A 216 16.80 20.18 16.21
C ARG A 216 15.44 19.92 15.57
N THR A 217 14.93 20.92 14.87
CA THR A 217 13.72 20.77 14.05
C THR A 217 14.09 20.95 12.58
N GLN A 218 13.58 20.08 11.73
CA GLN A 218 13.77 20.17 10.28
C GLN A 218 12.43 20.02 9.57
N ALA A 219 12.17 20.89 8.60
CA ALA A 219 11.03 20.79 7.68
C ALA A 219 11.55 20.72 6.24
N VAL A 220 11.02 19.80 5.46
CA VAL A 220 11.37 19.59 4.06
C VAL A 220 10.11 19.56 3.23
N VAL A 221 10.10 20.26 2.10
CA VAL A 221 9.07 20.16 1.07
C VAL A 221 9.75 19.91 -0.27
N GLY A 222 9.22 19.00 -1.06
CA GLY A 222 9.91 18.63 -2.28
C GLY A 222 9.11 17.74 -3.22
N TYR A 223 9.84 17.21 -4.18
CA TYR A 223 9.36 16.43 -5.30
C TYR A 223 10.05 15.06 -5.33
N GLY A 224 9.31 14.02 -5.64
CA GLY A 224 9.78 12.64 -5.74
C GLY A 224 9.55 12.05 -7.11
N TYR A 225 10.41 11.10 -7.48
CA TYR A 225 10.30 10.29 -8.67
C TYR A 225 10.57 8.83 -8.35
N PHE A 226 9.65 7.94 -8.75
CA PHE A 226 9.80 6.50 -8.62
C PHE A 226 10.40 5.93 -9.90
N PHE A 227 11.61 5.37 -9.84
CA PHE A 227 12.18 4.60 -10.94
C PHE A 227 11.50 3.23 -11.05
N PHE A 228 11.23 2.62 -9.89
CA PHE A 228 10.45 1.39 -9.75
C PHE A 228 9.42 1.58 -8.66
N LYS A 229 8.17 1.22 -8.92
CA LYS A 229 7.04 1.26 -7.97
C LYS A 229 6.24 -0.03 -8.12
N GLU A 230 6.90 -1.16 -7.84
CA GLU A 230 6.34 -2.50 -7.90
C GLU A 230 6.05 -3.00 -6.47
N GLU A 231 5.24 -4.04 -6.35
CA GLU A 231 4.87 -4.61 -5.06
C GLU A 231 6.08 -5.12 -4.26
N THR A 232 7.08 -5.68 -4.95
CA THR A 232 8.28 -6.26 -4.34
C THR A 232 9.53 -5.41 -4.49
N THR A 233 9.50 -4.36 -5.32
CA THR A 233 10.68 -3.53 -5.59
C THR A 233 10.30 -2.08 -5.72
N GLN A 234 10.92 -1.24 -4.91
CA GLN A 234 10.75 0.20 -4.97
C GLN A 234 12.11 0.89 -5.05
N LEU A 235 12.25 1.82 -5.98
CA LEU A 235 13.39 2.75 -6.04
C LEU A 235 12.85 4.14 -6.26
N ARG A 236 13.08 5.02 -5.30
CA ARG A 236 12.57 6.39 -5.30
C ARG A 236 13.70 7.37 -5.00
N VAL A 237 13.73 8.46 -5.76
CA VAL A 237 14.57 9.63 -5.48
C VAL A 237 13.67 10.81 -5.12
N ARG A 238 14.05 11.56 -4.09
CA ARG A 238 13.38 12.80 -3.69
C ARG A 238 14.38 13.95 -3.64
N ILE A 239 13.94 15.13 -4.04
CA ILE A 239 14.66 16.39 -3.88
C ILE A 239 13.73 17.40 -3.23
N GLY A 240 14.22 18.09 -2.21
CA GLY A 240 13.44 19.07 -1.46
C GLY A 240 14.27 20.26 -1.02
N LEU A 241 13.56 21.33 -0.66
CA LEU A 241 14.09 22.45 0.10
C LEU A 241 13.90 22.16 1.57
N SER A 242 14.94 22.35 2.36
CA SER A 242 14.92 22.15 3.81
C SER A 242 15.13 23.45 4.56
N TYR A 243 14.40 23.59 5.65
CA TYR A 243 14.66 24.56 6.70
C TYR A 243 14.96 23.79 7.98
N GLN A 244 16.03 24.15 8.67
CA GLN A 244 16.47 23.54 9.91
C GLN A 244 16.69 24.61 10.94
N ARG A 245 16.22 24.37 12.18
CA ARG A 245 16.52 25.16 13.37
C ARG A 245 17.17 24.26 14.41
N LYS A 246 18.34 24.67 14.89
CA LYS A 246 19.07 24.04 15.99
C LYS A 246 18.98 24.94 17.22
N GLU A 247 18.56 24.40 18.34
CA GLU A 247 18.58 25.07 19.65
C GLU A 247 19.57 24.34 20.54
N TYR A 248 20.51 25.06 21.12
CA TYR A 248 21.59 24.50 21.92
C TYR A 248 21.31 24.70 23.42
N GLU A 249 21.88 23.84 24.27
CA GLU A 249 21.72 23.93 25.73
C GLU A 249 22.21 25.26 26.34
N ASP A 250 23.13 25.98 25.69
CA ASP A 250 23.61 27.29 26.07
C ASP A 250 22.63 28.44 25.76
N GLY A 251 21.47 28.14 25.19
CA GLY A 251 20.44 29.09 24.79
C GLY A 251 20.65 29.73 23.43
N ASN A 252 21.72 29.37 22.70
CA ASN A 252 21.94 29.82 21.34
C ASN A 252 21.04 29.06 20.37
N SER A 253 20.76 29.66 19.23
CA SER A 253 20.02 28.99 18.13
C SER A 253 20.64 29.33 16.79
N ASP A 254 20.56 28.38 15.85
CA ASP A 254 21.04 28.55 14.49
C ASP A 254 19.95 28.09 13.50
N ASP A 255 19.73 28.94 12.50
CA ASP A 255 18.74 28.70 11.44
C ASP A 255 19.47 28.46 10.12
N SER A 256 19.18 27.36 9.43
CA SER A 256 19.82 27.05 8.16
C SER A 256 18.80 26.61 7.11
N TYR A 257 19.12 26.94 5.86
CA TYR A 257 18.38 26.48 4.68
C TYR A 257 19.29 25.56 3.86
N GLY A 258 18.71 24.50 3.32
CA GLY A 258 19.47 23.49 2.58
C GLY A 258 18.66 22.85 1.48
N LEU A 259 19.31 21.92 0.79
CA LEU A 259 18.65 20.92 -0.02
C LEU A 259 18.56 19.62 0.77
N ASP A 260 17.58 18.80 0.42
CA ASP A 260 17.43 17.44 0.91
C ASP A 260 17.34 16.52 -0.31
N LEU A 261 18.32 15.64 -0.47
CA LEU A 261 18.39 14.66 -1.54
C LEU A 261 18.29 13.27 -0.90
N ASN A 262 17.20 12.55 -1.17
CA ASN A 262 16.97 11.23 -0.60
C ASN A 262 16.84 10.18 -1.70
N LEU A 263 17.54 9.07 -1.55
CA LEU A 263 17.41 7.84 -2.32
C LEU A 263 16.89 6.74 -1.40
N HIS A 264 15.75 6.19 -1.74
CA HIS A 264 15.15 5.05 -1.05
C HIS A 264 15.08 3.84 -1.98
N TYR A 265 15.60 2.72 -1.52
CA TYR A 265 15.53 1.43 -2.20
C TYR A 265 14.95 0.38 -1.26
N GLU A 266 13.93 -0.33 -1.72
CA GLU A 266 13.34 -1.47 -1.03
C GLU A 266 13.17 -2.63 -2.01
N ARG A 267 13.54 -3.84 -1.56
CA ARG A 267 13.38 -5.05 -2.35
C ARG A 267 13.02 -6.25 -1.47
N GLY A 268 11.90 -6.87 -1.77
CA GLY A 268 11.57 -8.21 -1.26
C GLY A 268 12.48 -9.27 -1.90
N ILE A 269 13.05 -10.12 -1.08
CA ILE A 269 13.93 -11.21 -1.50
C ILE A 269 13.22 -12.54 -1.19
N ASP A 270 12.23 -12.86 -2.03
CA ASP A 270 11.39 -14.06 -1.90
C ASP A 270 10.94 -14.29 -0.42
N GLU A 271 11.10 -15.52 0.08
CA GLU A 271 10.79 -15.88 1.48
C GLU A 271 11.87 -15.45 2.50
N TRP A 272 13.01 -14.95 2.04
CA TRP A 272 14.15 -14.62 2.88
C TRP A 272 13.99 -13.31 3.64
N GLY A 273 13.25 -12.36 3.08
CA GLY A 273 13.05 -11.09 3.75
C GLY A 273 12.99 -9.89 2.82
N THR A 274 13.19 -8.72 3.41
CA THR A 274 13.15 -7.44 2.69
C THR A 274 14.43 -6.66 2.97
N LEU A 275 15.12 -6.28 1.89
CA LEU A 275 16.24 -5.34 1.95
C LEU A 275 15.70 -3.93 1.84
N VAL A 276 16.08 -3.06 2.76
CA VAL A 276 15.75 -1.62 2.73
C VAL A 276 17.05 -0.84 2.81
N SER A 277 17.21 0.20 1.98
CA SER A 277 18.36 1.09 2.01
C SER A 277 17.90 2.54 1.78
N ASP A 278 18.29 3.42 2.68
CA ASP A 278 18.03 4.85 2.62
C ASP A 278 19.35 5.62 2.62
N LEU A 279 19.48 6.58 1.71
CA LEU A 279 20.60 7.50 1.67
C LEU A 279 20.05 8.93 1.57
N THR A 280 20.45 9.78 2.50
CA THR A 280 20.08 11.19 2.49
C THR A 280 21.33 12.06 2.49
N TYR A 281 21.38 13.03 1.59
CA TYR A 281 22.42 14.06 1.54
C TYR A 281 21.77 15.44 1.70
N THR A 282 22.19 16.16 2.73
CA THR A 282 21.61 17.47 3.10
C THR A 282 22.71 18.54 3.09
N PRO A 283 23.00 19.17 1.94
CA PRO A 283 23.92 20.30 1.87
C PRO A 283 23.25 21.59 2.31
N GLY A 284 23.94 22.40 3.09
CA GLY A 284 23.53 23.77 3.43
C GLY A 284 23.63 24.70 2.23
N LEU A 285 22.65 25.58 2.06
CA LEU A 285 22.68 26.64 1.04
C LEU A 285 23.37 27.93 1.57
N ASN A 286 23.30 28.15 2.86
CA ASN A 286 23.96 29.30 3.51
C ASN A 286 25.47 29.07 3.60
N ASP A 287 25.89 27.85 3.86
CA ASP A 287 27.28 27.41 3.91
C ASP A 287 27.39 26.03 3.26
N THR A 288 27.98 25.93 2.08
CA THR A 288 28.15 24.68 1.35
C THR A 288 29.14 23.72 2.01
N SER A 289 29.91 24.19 3.02
CA SER A 289 30.73 23.32 3.84
C SER A 289 29.95 22.67 4.97
N ASP A 290 28.74 23.14 5.29
CA ASP A 290 27.82 22.47 6.21
C ASP A 290 26.96 21.46 5.45
N TYR A 291 27.34 20.19 5.51
CA TYR A 291 26.55 19.11 4.92
C TYR A 291 26.58 17.85 5.79
N ARG A 292 25.47 17.13 5.73
CA ARG A 292 25.25 15.84 6.37
C ARG A 292 24.96 14.77 5.32
N ILE A 293 25.54 13.58 5.50
CA ILE A 293 25.18 12.38 4.75
C ILE A 293 24.71 11.35 5.77
N TYR A 294 23.50 10.86 5.61
CA TYR A 294 22.97 9.76 6.41
C TYR A 294 22.64 8.57 5.48
N HIS A 295 23.11 7.42 5.86
CA HIS A 295 22.86 6.16 5.17
C HIS A 295 22.45 5.08 6.16
N GLU A 296 21.33 4.39 5.89
CA GLU A 296 20.93 3.19 6.62
C GLU A 296 20.62 2.07 5.62
N SER A 297 21.18 0.89 5.84
CA SER A 297 20.80 -0.32 5.12
C SER A 297 20.47 -1.42 6.10
N ALA A 298 19.35 -2.09 5.88
CA ALA A 298 18.86 -3.15 6.75
C ALA A 298 18.23 -4.30 5.97
N LEU A 299 18.38 -5.52 6.49
CA LEU A 299 17.72 -6.72 6.05
C LEU A 299 16.71 -7.17 7.11
N ASP A 300 15.44 -7.17 6.77
CA ASP A 300 14.34 -7.68 7.59
C ASP A 300 14.13 -9.15 7.29
N ILE A 301 14.47 -10.03 8.23
CA ILE A 301 14.36 -11.49 8.11
C ILE A 301 13.15 -11.96 8.92
N PRO A 302 12.09 -12.51 8.29
CA PRO A 302 10.95 -13.07 9.03
C PRO A 302 11.42 -14.23 9.92
N LEU A 303 11.11 -14.19 11.21
CA LEU A 303 11.47 -15.25 12.15
C LEU A 303 10.53 -16.45 12.07
N LEU A 304 9.28 -16.24 11.67
CA LEU A 304 8.27 -17.28 11.50
C LEU A 304 7.35 -16.88 10.34
N MET A 305 7.11 -17.78 9.37
CA MET A 305 6.33 -17.53 8.16
C MET A 305 4.91 -16.99 8.37
N SER A 306 4.31 -17.16 9.55
CA SER A 306 2.93 -16.74 9.85
C SER A 306 2.82 -15.69 10.96
N LYS A 307 3.93 -15.18 11.47
CA LYS A 307 3.91 -14.22 12.60
C LYS A 307 4.51 -12.87 12.20
N PRO A 308 3.96 -11.79 12.74
CA PRO A 308 4.40 -10.43 12.43
C PRO A 308 5.76 -10.06 13.09
N LEU A 309 6.64 -11.04 13.30
CA LEU A 309 7.90 -10.88 13.99
C LEU A 309 9.08 -11.11 13.03
N SER A 310 9.99 -10.14 12.98
CA SER A 310 11.18 -10.17 12.12
C SER A 310 12.43 -9.80 12.93
N LEU A 311 13.58 -10.30 12.50
CA LEU A 311 14.90 -9.81 12.90
C LEU A 311 15.40 -8.83 11.85
N ARG A 312 15.65 -7.58 12.25
CA ARG A 312 16.26 -6.55 11.39
C ARG A 312 17.74 -6.45 11.71
N LEU A 313 18.57 -6.77 10.74
CA LEU A 313 20.03 -6.60 10.81
C LEU A 313 20.43 -5.45 9.89
N GLY A 314 21.25 -4.51 10.39
CA GLY A 314 21.59 -3.36 9.59
C GLY A 314 22.82 -2.61 10.03
N ILE A 315 23.16 -1.63 9.19
CA ILE A 315 24.22 -0.66 9.39
C ILE A 315 23.68 0.74 9.11
N ALA A 316 23.97 1.68 9.98
CA ALA A 316 23.74 3.10 9.77
C ALA A 316 25.05 3.86 9.80
N ASN A 317 25.22 4.81 8.90
CA ASN A 317 26.37 5.69 8.81
C ASN A 317 25.89 7.13 8.79
N GLU A 318 26.47 7.95 9.64
CA GLU A 318 26.24 9.37 9.65
C GLU A 318 27.55 10.10 9.48
N TYR A 319 27.61 10.98 8.49
CA TYR A 319 28.75 11.84 8.25
C TYR A 319 28.32 13.31 8.34
N ASN A 320 28.94 14.05 9.24
CA ASN A 320 28.78 15.50 9.39
C ASN A 320 30.11 16.18 9.03
N ASN A 321 30.09 17.08 8.04
CA ASN A 321 31.31 17.77 7.63
C ASN A 321 31.74 18.84 8.66
N LEU A 322 30.79 19.51 9.30
CA LEU A 322 31.04 20.45 10.41
C LEU A 322 30.67 19.75 11.72
N VAL A 323 31.70 19.54 12.55
CA VAL A 323 31.56 18.97 13.90
C VAL A 323 32.30 19.86 14.91
N ALA A 324 31.94 19.75 16.19
CA ALA A 324 32.64 20.41 17.28
C ALA A 324 34.09 19.93 17.33
N GLN A 325 34.97 20.82 17.87
CA GLN A 325 36.41 20.51 17.99
C GLN A 325 36.62 19.24 18.85
N GLY A 326 37.27 18.23 18.27
CA GLY A 326 37.52 16.95 18.92
C GLY A 326 36.48 15.88 18.65
N ALA A 327 35.33 16.18 18.02
CA ALA A 327 34.36 15.19 17.58
C ALA A 327 34.78 14.52 16.26
N GLN A 328 34.33 13.28 16.07
CA GLN A 328 34.52 12.56 14.81
C GLN A 328 33.45 13.00 13.81
N ARG A 329 33.81 12.99 12.51
CA ARG A 329 32.89 13.35 11.41
C ARG A 329 32.03 12.19 10.96
N MET A 330 32.43 10.98 11.26
CA MET A 330 31.79 9.74 10.79
C MET A 330 31.44 8.87 11.98
N ASP A 331 30.14 8.60 12.12
CA ASP A 331 29.60 7.62 13.05
C ASP A 331 29.07 6.42 12.29
N THR A 332 29.37 5.22 12.78
CA THR A 332 28.88 3.97 12.20
C THR A 332 28.24 3.12 13.29
N THR A 333 26.98 2.77 13.11
CA THR A 333 26.21 1.95 14.01
C THR A 333 25.84 0.63 13.33
N TYR A 334 26.20 -0.50 13.93
CA TYR A 334 25.72 -1.83 13.58
C TYR A 334 24.60 -2.19 14.53
N PHE A 335 23.48 -2.67 14.00
CA PHE A 335 22.33 -2.99 14.83
C PHE A 335 21.69 -4.32 14.49
N ALA A 336 21.07 -4.93 15.50
CA ALA A 336 20.20 -6.09 15.39
C ALA A 336 18.94 -5.80 16.22
N LYS A 337 17.79 -5.65 15.57
CA LYS A 337 16.53 -5.25 16.18
C LYS A 337 15.47 -6.33 16.04
N LEU A 338 14.73 -6.61 17.09
CA LEU A 338 13.51 -7.40 17.01
C LEU A 338 12.37 -6.48 16.59
N VAL A 339 11.69 -6.80 15.50
CA VAL A 339 10.64 -5.96 14.90
C VAL A 339 9.33 -6.71 14.90
N TYR A 340 8.29 -6.09 15.46
CA TYR A 340 6.92 -6.55 15.40
C TYR A 340 6.13 -5.66 14.42
N LYS A 341 5.52 -6.27 13.39
CA LYS A 341 4.73 -5.57 12.35
C LYS A 341 3.26 -5.92 12.48
N TRP A 342 2.37 -4.95 12.26
CA TRP A 342 0.92 -5.16 12.22
C TRP A 342 0.28 -4.43 11.04
N LYS A 343 -0.88 -4.93 10.62
CA LYS A 343 -1.77 -4.32 9.60
C LYS A 343 -3.15 -4.09 10.19
#